data_481f68c88c153408e8699428562882fd
#
_entry.id   481f68c88c153408e8699428562882fd
#
_cell.length_a   1.000
_cell.length_b   1.000
_cell.length_c   1.000
_cell.angle_alpha   90.00
_cell.angle_beta   90.00
_cell.angle_gamma   90.00
#
_symmetry.space_group_name_H-M   'P 1'
#
loop_
_entity.id
_entity.type
_entity.pdbx_description
1 polymer ?
#
loop_
_entity_poly.entity_id
_entity_poly.type
_entity_poly.pdbx_seq_one_letter_code
_entity_poly.pdbx_strand_id
1 'polypeptide(L)'
;MCIRDRCETGTINYFGAQRFGNVSSTTQDASETSTGTTHKIGALLLNGKFKEAVDVILQPKMKESTKIKQAKEKYLETKDAQEALRTIPRFMHIERAILEVQAAKGRENDFCGQLTAIPSKMKRMYINAYQSYLWNKVASERVRKFGINTVVEGDLVAIIDDEDNGKTAEEIQKHSDEAYDKGLKRGENLKKVKLVTAEDVSKNAFDPSDVVLPVPGHAVIYPSWAVTKADGEDDKTLDGKALFHELAMNKDGVDLELTKHSIMEFSMRSYPGDYRRLFLKPKDLECEFMRYDDPKIDLLKTDMDAFVKKKMKNTDKDDDGDKKVEKKGGKLLAAKLSFKLGAGNYATMILRELTKAQAREYSSHENGDK
;
A
#
# COMPACT_ATOMS: atom_id res chain seq x y z
N MET A 1 5.24 23.60 -12.87
CA MET A 1 5.43 22.21 -13.30
C MET A 1 4.11 21.70 -13.85
N CYS A 2 4.05 21.40 -15.12
CA CYS A 2 2.84 21.04 -15.85
C CYS A 2 2.52 19.55 -15.68
N ILE A 3 1.24 19.17 -15.86
CA ILE A 3 0.83 17.75 -15.88
C ILE A 3 1.65 16.98 -16.94
N ARG A 4 1.89 17.62 -18.09
CA ARG A 4 2.71 17.05 -19.19
C ARG A 4 4.14 16.74 -18.74
N ASP A 5 4.80 17.63 -18.00
CA ASP A 5 6.18 17.40 -17.53
C ASP A 5 6.27 16.18 -16.61
N ARG A 6 5.21 15.90 -15.80
CA ARG A 6 5.14 14.71 -14.95
C ARG A 6 4.88 13.41 -15.71
N CYS A 7 4.27 13.49 -16.88
CA CYS A 7 4.15 12.34 -17.77
C CYS A 7 5.49 11.87 -18.29
N GLU A 8 6.39 12.82 -18.58
CA GLU A 8 7.71 12.55 -19.12
C GLU A 8 8.69 12.10 -18.02
N THR A 9 8.67 12.78 -16.87
CA THR A 9 9.60 12.49 -15.75
C THR A 9 9.16 11.33 -14.86
N GLY A 10 7.86 10.96 -14.86
CA GLY A 10 7.31 9.96 -13.98
C GLY A 10 7.15 10.44 -12.53
N THR A 11 6.73 9.53 -11.67
CA THR A 11 6.55 9.74 -10.22
C THR A 11 7.22 8.62 -9.43
N ILE A 12 7.47 8.84 -8.13
CA ILE A 12 7.92 7.75 -7.26
C ILE A 12 6.78 6.75 -7.10
N ASN A 13 7.08 5.47 -7.30
CA ASN A 13 6.11 4.38 -7.28
C ASN A 13 5.77 3.91 -5.85
N TYR A 14 5.43 4.84 -4.96
CA TYR A 14 5.05 4.52 -3.59
C TYR A 14 3.87 3.54 -3.52
N PHE A 15 3.88 2.70 -2.50
CA PHE A 15 2.66 2.02 -2.08
C PHE A 15 1.67 3.05 -1.52
N GLY A 16 0.45 3.03 -2.03
CA GLY A 16 -0.60 3.98 -1.66
C GLY A 16 -1.19 3.75 -0.27
N ALA A 17 -1.95 4.74 0.22
CA ALA A 17 -2.59 4.69 1.55
C ALA A 17 -3.48 3.45 1.74
N GLN A 18 -4.09 2.94 0.66
CA GLN A 18 -4.91 1.72 0.67
C GLN A 18 -4.16 0.49 1.22
N ARG A 19 -2.82 0.45 1.03
CA ARG A 19 -1.96 -0.64 1.54
C ARG A 19 -1.86 -0.65 3.06
N PHE A 20 -2.00 0.52 3.68
CA PHE A 20 -1.78 0.72 5.11
C PHE A 20 -3.07 0.76 5.93
N GLY A 21 -4.24 0.75 5.27
CA GLY A 21 -5.54 0.72 5.91
C GLY A 21 -5.95 2.05 6.57
N ASN A 22 -7.01 2.00 7.36
CA ASN A 22 -7.56 3.17 8.03
C ASN A 22 -6.76 3.53 9.30
N VAL A 23 -6.71 4.82 9.61
CA VAL A 23 -6.11 5.35 10.84
C VAL A 23 -7.00 5.01 12.05
N SER A 24 -6.37 4.69 13.20
CA SER A 24 -7.09 4.56 14.47
C SER A 24 -7.68 5.89 14.92
N SER A 25 -8.85 5.87 15.56
CA SER A 25 -9.48 7.07 16.13
C SER A 25 -8.78 7.58 17.41
N THR A 26 -7.91 6.76 18.00
CA THR A 26 -7.28 7.04 19.31
C THR A 26 -5.88 7.65 19.23
N THR A 27 -5.26 7.74 18.04
CA THR A 27 -3.92 8.35 17.90
C THR A 27 -4.02 9.87 17.91
N GLN A 28 -3.49 10.48 19.00
CA GLN A 28 -3.46 11.95 19.17
C GLN A 28 -2.27 12.62 18.48
N ASP A 29 -1.28 11.87 18.00
CA ASP A 29 -0.09 12.42 17.35
C ASP A 29 -0.36 12.87 15.91
N ALA A 30 -0.37 14.18 15.72
CA ALA A 30 -0.61 14.83 14.44
C ALA A 30 0.41 14.46 13.35
N SER A 31 1.64 14.08 13.70
CA SER A 31 2.72 13.70 12.76
C SER A 31 2.56 12.29 12.20
N GLU A 32 1.89 11.37 12.94
CA GLU A 32 1.68 9.97 12.53
C GLU A 32 0.29 9.69 11.96
N THR A 33 -0.61 10.66 11.98
CA THR A 33 -2.04 10.51 11.65
C THR A 33 -2.36 10.24 10.17
N SER A 34 -1.36 10.31 9.28
CA SER A 34 -1.57 10.07 7.85
C SER A 34 -1.34 8.63 7.40
N THR A 35 -0.74 7.79 8.25
CA THR A 35 -0.43 6.39 7.93
C THR A 35 -1.37 5.44 8.68
N GLY A 36 -2.03 4.52 7.95
CA GLY A 36 -2.91 3.51 8.54
C GLY A 36 -2.20 2.57 9.52
N THR A 37 -2.96 1.74 10.22
CA THR A 37 -2.46 0.86 11.30
C THR A 37 -1.94 -0.49 10.81
N THR A 38 -2.18 -0.88 9.54
CA THR A 38 -1.89 -2.23 9.03
C THR A 38 -0.40 -2.59 9.13
N HIS A 39 0.50 -1.68 8.79
CA HIS A 39 1.95 -1.91 8.90
C HIS A 39 2.42 -1.95 10.36
N LYS A 40 1.79 -1.20 11.28
CA LYS A 40 2.09 -1.25 12.73
C LYS A 40 1.78 -2.64 13.30
N ILE A 41 0.63 -3.23 12.90
CA ILE A 41 0.29 -4.61 13.26
C ILE A 41 1.36 -5.57 12.72
N GLY A 42 1.82 -5.40 11.47
CA GLY A 42 2.90 -6.21 10.90
C GLY A 42 4.19 -6.16 11.72
N ALA A 43 4.61 -4.97 12.16
CA ALA A 43 5.77 -4.79 13.04
C ALA A 43 5.58 -5.50 14.40
N LEU A 44 4.40 -5.39 15.00
CA LEU A 44 4.08 -6.07 16.27
C LEU A 44 4.12 -7.59 16.13
N LEU A 45 3.59 -8.14 15.03
CA LEU A 45 3.65 -9.57 14.73
C LEU A 45 5.10 -10.06 14.60
N LEU A 46 5.93 -9.37 13.85
CA LEU A 46 7.36 -9.68 13.67
C LEU A 46 8.14 -9.64 15.00
N ASN A 47 7.74 -8.75 15.90
CA ASN A 47 8.34 -8.60 17.24
C ASN A 47 7.80 -9.60 18.28
N GLY A 48 6.79 -10.43 17.94
CA GLY A 48 6.13 -11.31 18.90
C GLY A 48 5.26 -10.60 19.92
N LYS A 49 4.92 -9.32 19.70
CA LYS A 49 4.04 -8.49 20.53
C LYS A 49 2.57 -8.78 20.23
N PHE A 50 2.17 -10.03 20.45
CA PHE A 50 0.86 -10.54 20.01
C PHE A 50 -0.31 -9.88 20.71
N LYS A 51 -0.18 -9.58 22.01
CA LYS A 51 -1.21 -8.85 22.76
C LYS A 51 -1.48 -7.49 22.17
N GLU A 52 -0.41 -6.69 21.96
CA GLU A 52 -0.52 -5.34 21.38
C GLU A 52 -1.09 -5.40 19.96
N ALA A 53 -0.73 -6.41 19.16
CA ALA A 53 -1.30 -6.61 17.82
C ALA A 53 -2.82 -6.84 17.86
N VAL A 54 -3.31 -7.69 18.78
CA VAL A 54 -4.75 -7.92 19.02
C VAL A 54 -5.42 -6.63 19.46
N ASP A 55 -4.83 -5.91 20.41
CA ASP A 55 -5.39 -4.65 20.93
C ASP A 55 -5.55 -3.63 19.79
N VAL A 56 -4.55 -3.47 18.91
CA VAL A 56 -4.63 -2.55 17.75
C VAL A 56 -5.68 -2.98 16.74
N ILE A 57 -5.84 -4.30 16.51
CA ILE A 57 -6.86 -4.81 15.56
C ILE A 57 -8.27 -4.50 16.06
N LEU A 58 -8.51 -4.67 17.36
CA LEU A 58 -9.83 -4.51 17.97
C LEU A 58 -10.19 -3.06 18.31
N GLN A 59 -9.25 -2.10 18.16
CA GLN A 59 -9.55 -0.68 18.36
C GLN A 59 -10.53 -0.14 17.30
N PRO A 60 -11.39 0.82 17.68
CA PRO A 60 -12.22 1.57 16.74
C PRO A 60 -11.37 2.30 15.68
N LYS A 61 -11.83 2.34 14.43
CA LYS A 61 -11.15 3.03 13.33
C LYS A 61 -11.97 4.21 12.82
N MET A 62 -11.31 5.27 12.33
CA MET A 62 -11.99 6.52 11.94
C MET A 62 -13.11 6.33 10.91
N LYS A 63 -12.91 5.45 9.91
CA LYS A 63 -13.85 5.22 8.81
C LYS A 63 -14.89 4.11 9.08
N GLU A 64 -14.92 3.55 10.29
CA GLU A 64 -15.95 2.58 10.67
C GLU A 64 -17.28 3.28 10.99
N SER A 65 -18.40 2.60 10.71
CA SER A 65 -19.72 3.11 11.08
C SER A 65 -19.88 3.27 12.60
N THR A 66 -20.73 4.18 13.03
CA THR A 66 -20.99 4.45 14.46
C THR A 66 -21.33 3.17 15.23
N LYS A 67 -22.13 2.28 14.65
CA LYS A 67 -22.49 0.99 15.27
C LYS A 67 -21.29 0.08 15.54
N ILE A 68 -20.35 0.01 14.59
CA ILE A 68 -19.12 -0.80 14.75
C ILE A 68 -18.22 -0.18 15.82
N LYS A 69 -18.05 1.15 15.79
CA LYS A 69 -17.26 1.85 16.82
C LYS A 69 -17.80 1.58 18.21
N GLN A 70 -19.11 1.78 18.43
CA GLN A 70 -19.76 1.51 19.71
C GLN A 70 -19.60 0.06 20.16
N ALA A 71 -19.71 -0.91 19.24
CA ALA A 71 -19.51 -2.32 19.58
C ALA A 71 -18.06 -2.61 20.04
N LYS A 72 -17.07 -2.01 19.37
CA LYS A 72 -15.65 -2.13 19.74
C LYS A 72 -15.35 -1.40 21.06
N GLU A 73 -15.87 -0.19 21.25
CA GLU A 73 -15.73 0.58 22.51
C GLU A 73 -16.29 -0.20 23.69
N LYS A 74 -17.51 -0.73 23.54
CA LYS A 74 -18.14 -1.58 24.59
C LYS A 74 -17.28 -2.81 24.88
N TYR A 75 -16.75 -3.48 23.86
CA TYR A 75 -15.83 -4.61 24.08
C TYR A 75 -14.55 -4.19 24.83
N LEU A 76 -13.98 -3.03 24.51
CA LEU A 76 -12.78 -2.52 25.20
C LEU A 76 -13.03 -2.27 26.69
N GLU A 77 -14.25 -1.84 27.06
CA GLU A 77 -14.68 -1.60 28.44
C GLU A 77 -14.98 -2.91 29.19
N THR A 78 -15.76 -3.79 28.58
CA THR A 78 -16.30 -5.00 29.27
C THR A 78 -15.39 -6.22 29.14
N LYS A 79 -14.58 -6.29 28.07
CA LYS A 79 -13.81 -7.47 27.65
C LYS A 79 -14.67 -8.71 27.40
N ASP A 80 -16.00 -8.54 27.23
CA ASP A 80 -16.91 -9.62 26.90
C ASP A 80 -16.89 -9.94 25.41
N ALA A 81 -16.13 -10.97 25.04
CA ALA A 81 -15.99 -11.42 23.66
C ALA A 81 -17.29 -12.03 23.12
N GLN A 82 -18.11 -12.67 23.97
CA GLN A 82 -19.38 -13.27 23.52
C GLN A 82 -20.40 -12.19 23.16
N GLU A 83 -20.51 -11.14 23.94
CA GLU A 83 -21.37 -10.01 23.64
C GLU A 83 -20.87 -9.26 22.37
N ALA A 84 -19.55 -9.06 22.25
CA ALA A 84 -18.96 -8.46 21.07
C ALA A 84 -19.27 -9.24 19.78
N LEU A 85 -19.23 -10.57 19.81
CA LEU A 85 -19.58 -11.44 18.68
C LEU A 85 -21.04 -11.30 18.22
N ARG A 86 -21.97 -10.91 19.11
CA ARG A 86 -23.38 -10.66 18.76
C ARG A 86 -23.57 -9.33 18.03
N THR A 87 -22.71 -8.35 18.34
CA THR A 87 -22.83 -6.97 17.86
C THR A 87 -21.95 -6.66 16.66
N ILE A 88 -20.76 -7.25 16.57
CA ILE A 88 -19.82 -7.05 15.44
C ILE A 88 -20.33 -7.77 14.18
N PRO A 89 -20.43 -7.05 13.03
CA PRO A 89 -20.94 -7.62 11.78
C PRO A 89 -20.18 -8.85 11.30
N ARG A 90 -20.89 -9.78 10.62
CA ARG A 90 -20.29 -11.03 10.12
C ARG A 90 -19.18 -10.84 9.10
N PHE A 91 -19.19 -9.75 8.34
CA PHE A 91 -18.15 -9.45 7.35
C PHE A 91 -16.80 -9.00 7.96
N MET A 92 -16.76 -8.71 9.27
CA MET A 92 -15.54 -8.38 10.00
C MET A 92 -14.81 -9.67 10.42
N HIS A 93 -14.31 -10.39 9.43
CA HIS A 93 -13.74 -11.75 9.62
C HIS A 93 -12.52 -11.77 10.54
N ILE A 94 -11.70 -10.73 10.56
CA ILE A 94 -10.49 -10.64 11.38
C ILE A 94 -10.85 -10.50 12.85
N GLU A 95 -11.67 -9.48 13.16
CA GLU A 95 -12.11 -9.20 14.54
C GLU A 95 -12.89 -10.38 15.10
N ARG A 96 -13.77 -10.98 14.29
CA ARG A 96 -14.54 -12.14 14.70
C ARG A 96 -13.67 -13.35 14.99
N ALA A 97 -12.68 -13.67 14.15
CA ALA A 97 -11.76 -14.79 14.38
C ALA A 97 -11.01 -14.66 15.72
N ILE A 98 -10.60 -13.46 16.08
CA ILE A 98 -9.96 -13.15 17.36
C ILE A 98 -10.96 -13.38 18.52
N LEU A 99 -12.16 -12.78 18.42
CA LEU A 99 -13.17 -12.84 19.46
C LEU A 99 -13.72 -14.26 19.67
N GLU A 100 -13.81 -15.08 18.63
CA GLU A 100 -14.23 -16.49 18.71
C GLU A 100 -13.25 -17.33 19.55
N VAL A 101 -11.95 -17.08 19.41
CA VAL A 101 -10.94 -17.73 20.26
C VAL A 101 -11.01 -17.20 21.71
N GLN A 102 -11.16 -15.90 21.89
CA GLN A 102 -11.29 -15.29 23.23
C GLN A 102 -12.55 -15.75 23.98
N ALA A 103 -13.65 -15.96 23.27
CA ALA A 103 -14.91 -16.44 23.85
C ALA A 103 -14.85 -17.91 24.32
N ALA A 104 -13.83 -18.66 23.87
CA ALA A 104 -13.61 -20.03 24.31
C ALA A 104 -13.01 -20.05 25.73
N LYS A 105 -13.60 -20.85 26.64
CA LYS A 105 -13.18 -20.94 28.03
C LYS A 105 -11.69 -21.26 28.17
N GLY A 106 -10.99 -20.44 28.94
CA GLY A 106 -9.55 -20.59 29.23
C GLY A 106 -8.61 -20.11 28.09
N ARG A 107 -9.14 -19.45 27.03
CA ARG A 107 -8.35 -18.94 25.92
C ARG A 107 -8.38 -17.41 25.80
N GLU A 108 -8.85 -16.72 26.83
CA GLU A 108 -8.99 -15.27 26.84
C GLU A 108 -7.66 -14.55 26.61
N ASN A 109 -6.56 -15.14 27.11
CA ASN A 109 -5.19 -14.61 26.99
C ASN A 109 -4.32 -15.36 25.96
N ASP A 110 -4.90 -16.25 25.15
CA ASP A 110 -4.20 -16.95 24.08
C ASP A 110 -4.05 -16.06 22.84
N PHE A 111 -3.30 -14.97 22.96
CA PHE A 111 -3.13 -13.99 21.89
C PHE A 111 -2.50 -14.60 20.61
N CYS A 112 -1.62 -15.59 20.78
CA CYS A 112 -1.06 -16.30 19.65
C CYS A 112 -2.13 -17.12 18.91
N GLY A 113 -2.94 -17.90 19.63
CA GLY A 113 -4.05 -18.66 19.05
C GLY A 113 -5.09 -17.75 18.39
N GLN A 114 -5.39 -16.58 18.97
CA GLN A 114 -6.29 -15.58 18.41
C GLN A 114 -5.79 -15.08 17.05
N LEU A 115 -4.51 -14.74 16.94
CA LEU A 115 -3.90 -14.24 15.68
C LEU A 115 -3.77 -15.36 14.65
N THR A 116 -3.44 -16.59 15.06
CA THR A 116 -3.35 -17.72 14.13
C THR A 116 -4.70 -18.16 13.58
N ALA A 117 -5.79 -17.89 14.28
CA ALA A 117 -7.17 -18.13 13.81
C ALA A 117 -7.58 -17.21 12.64
N ILE A 118 -6.92 -16.07 12.45
CA ILE A 118 -7.17 -15.18 11.31
C ILE A 118 -6.84 -15.92 10.00
N PRO A 119 -7.67 -15.80 8.94
CA PRO A 119 -7.37 -16.41 7.64
C PRO A 119 -5.99 -16.02 7.10
N SER A 120 -5.23 -16.98 6.57
CA SER A 120 -3.80 -16.80 6.17
C SER A 120 -3.57 -15.63 5.21
N LYS A 121 -4.46 -15.39 4.24
CA LYS A 121 -4.35 -14.23 3.32
C LYS A 121 -4.41 -12.89 4.06
N MET A 122 -5.25 -12.81 5.09
CA MET A 122 -5.40 -11.58 5.91
C MET A 122 -4.22 -11.39 6.86
N LYS A 123 -3.67 -12.47 7.44
CA LYS A 123 -2.44 -12.39 8.26
C LYS A 123 -1.26 -11.87 7.46
N ARG A 124 -1.07 -12.41 6.24
CA ARG A 124 0.01 -11.98 5.33
C ARG A 124 -0.09 -10.50 4.96
N MET A 125 -1.30 -9.96 4.86
CA MET A 125 -1.51 -8.54 4.57
C MET A 125 -0.79 -7.60 5.54
N TYR A 126 -0.72 -7.94 6.83
CA TYR A 126 -0.06 -7.12 7.84
C TYR A 126 1.45 -7.04 7.62
N ILE A 127 2.12 -8.19 7.42
CA ILE A 127 3.56 -8.23 7.19
C ILE A 127 3.92 -7.62 5.83
N ASN A 128 3.14 -7.92 4.79
CA ASN A 128 3.33 -7.29 3.49
C ASN A 128 3.16 -5.77 3.55
N ALA A 129 2.27 -5.24 4.39
CA ALA A 129 2.13 -3.80 4.61
C ALA A 129 3.39 -3.23 5.30
N TYR A 130 3.98 -3.95 6.25
CA TYR A 130 5.22 -3.52 6.89
C TYR A 130 6.40 -3.50 5.90
N GLN A 131 6.56 -4.54 5.09
CA GLN A 131 7.55 -4.54 4.00
C GLN A 131 7.35 -3.35 3.04
N SER A 132 6.09 -3.05 2.69
CA SER A 132 5.75 -1.90 1.83
C SER A 132 6.05 -0.56 2.48
N TYR A 133 5.87 -0.44 3.79
CA TYR A 133 6.21 0.73 4.56
C TYR A 133 7.73 1.00 4.55
N LEU A 134 8.54 -0.02 4.79
CA LEU A 134 10.00 0.09 4.71
C LEU A 134 10.45 0.46 3.31
N TRP A 135 9.87 -0.16 2.28
CA TRP A 135 10.13 0.19 0.90
C TRP A 135 9.88 1.70 0.63
N ASN A 136 8.73 2.21 1.06
CA ASN A 136 8.40 3.63 0.89
C ASN A 136 9.42 4.55 1.58
N LYS A 137 9.89 4.18 2.76
CA LYS A 137 10.92 4.93 3.50
C LYS A 137 12.25 4.95 2.75
N VAL A 138 12.74 3.79 2.32
CA VAL A 138 14.01 3.67 1.59
C VAL A 138 13.93 4.37 0.23
N ALA A 139 12.79 4.27 -0.48
CA ALA A 139 12.57 5.00 -1.72
C ALA A 139 12.71 6.52 -1.52
N SER A 140 12.15 7.05 -0.42
CA SER A 140 12.29 8.47 -0.08
C SER A 140 13.75 8.86 0.17
N GLU A 141 14.50 8.05 0.93
CA GLU A 141 15.92 8.31 1.23
C GLU A 141 16.78 8.26 -0.05
N ARG A 142 16.56 7.24 -0.90
CA ARG A 142 17.27 7.13 -2.18
C ARG A 142 17.02 8.36 -3.06
N VAL A 143 15.75 8.80 -3.17
CA VAL A 143 15.40 9.97 -4.00
C VAL A 143 15.90 11.27 -3.38
N ARG A 144 15.86 11.41 -2.05
CA ARG A 144 16.40 12.58 -1.35
C ARG A 144 17.89 12.76 -1.61
N LYS A 145 18.66 11.65 -1.67
CA LYS A 145 20.12 11.70 -1.86
C LYS A 145 20.51 11.85 -3.33
N PHE A 146 19.92 11.07 -4.21
CA PHE A 146 20.41 10.93 -5.60
C PHE A 146 19.47 11.56 -6.65
N GLY A 147 18.28 12.03 -6.22
CA GLY A 147 17.30 12.58 -7.15
C GLY A 147 16.47 11.51 -7.86
N ILE A 148 15.57 11.98 -8.75
CA ILE A 148 14.58 11.14 -9.43
C ILE A 148 15.05 10.68 -10.83
N ASN A 149 15.93 11.43 -11.48
CA ASN A 149 16.31 11.21 -12.87
C ASN A 149 17.73 10.63 -13.03
N THR A 150 18.26 10.00 -12.00
CA THR A 150 19.64 9.50 -12.02
C THR A 150 19.69 8.02 -11.68
N VAL A 151 20.51 7.29 -12.41
CA VAL A 151 20.98 5.95 -12.05
C VAL A 151 22.37 6.10 -11.44
N VAL A 152 22.60 5.49 -10.30
CA VAL A 152 23.88 5.57 -9.59
C VAL A 152 24.50 4.19 -9.43
N GLU A 153 25.82 4.16 -9.27
CA GLU A 153 26.51 2.92 -8.89
C GLU A 153 25.93 2.35 -7.61
N GLY A 154 25.68 1.05 -7.59
CA GLY A 154 25.05 0.36 -6.48
C GLY A 154 23.52 0.34 -6.51
N ASP A 155 22.86 0.98 -7.48
CA ASP A 155 21.44 0.74 -7.72
C ASP A 155 21.20 -0.70 -8.18
N LEU A 156 19.97 -1.16 -8.02
CA LEU A 156 19.48 -2.38 -8.67
C LEU A 156 18.62 -2.00 -9.85
N VAL A 157 18.80 -2.69 -10.97
CA VAL A 157 17.98 -2.54 -12.17
C VAL A 157 17.34 -3.86 -12.56
N ALA A 158 16.11 -3.82 -13.07
CA ALA A 158 15.42 -4.99 -13.57
C ALA A 158 16.06 -5.47 -14.89
N ILE A 159 16.38 -6.78 -14.97
CA ILE A 159 16.95 -7.39 -16.19
C ILE A 159 15.85 -8.00 -17.08
N ILE A 160 14.64 -8.16 -16.55
CA ILE A 160 13.60 -8.94 -17.21
C ILE A 160 12.85 -8.08 -18.20
N ASP A 161 12.73 -8.62 -19.40
CA ASP A 161 11.86 -8.16 -20.46
C ASP A 161 10.40 -8.01 -19.98
N ASP A 162 9.74 -7.03 -20.57
CA ASP A 162 8.36 -6.57 -20.30
C ASP A 162 7.24 -7.65 -20.43
N GLU A 163 7.54 -8.93 -20.40
CA GLU A 163 6.51 -10.00 -20.47
C GLU A 163 5.49 -9.93 -19.32
N ASP A 164 5.87 -9.31 -18.17
CA ASP A 164 4.94 -9.09 -17.05
C ASP A 164 4.03 -7.86 -17.22
N ASN A 165 4.27 -7.01 -18.21
CA ASN A 165 3.44 -5.82 -18.47
C ASN A 165 2.02 -6.13 -18.98
N GLY A 166 1.73 -7.37 -19.36
CA GLY A 166 0.41 -7.83 -19.85
C GLY A 166 -0.40 -8.63 -18.82
N LYS A 167 0.18 -9.01 -17.68
CA LYS A 167 -0.54 -9.82 -16.69
C LYS A 167 -1.51 -9.00 -15.86
N THR A 168 -2.69 -9.58 -15.61
CA THR A 168 -3.71 -8.97 -14.74
C THR A 168 -3.26 -8.99 -13.26
N ALA A 169 -3.85 -8.12 -12.44
CA ALA A 169 -3.59 -8.11 -11.00
C ALA A 169 -3.88 -9.47 -10.34
N GLU A 170 -4.83 -10.24 -10.87
CA GLU A 170 -5.19 -11.58 -10.43
C GLU A 170 -4.11 -12.61 -10.77
N GLU A 171 -3.51 -12.53 -11.96
CA GLU A 171 -2.41 -13.40 -12.37
C GLU A 171 -1.14 -13.14 -11.55
N ILE A 172 -0.84 -11.86 -11.27
CA ILE A 172 0.28 -11.49 -10.41
C ILE A 172 0.05 -11.96 -8.97
N GLN A 173 -1.17 -11.80 -8.44
CA GLN A 173 -1.52 -12.29 -7.11
C GLN A 173 -1.48 -13.82 -7.06
N LYS A 174 -1.95 -14.50 -8.09
CA LYS A 174 -1.89 -15.96 -8.20
C LYS A 174 -0.44 -16.46 -8.24
N HIS A 175 0.43 -15.83 -9.02
CA HIS A 175 1.87 -16.14 -9.03
C HIS A 175 2.52 -15.90 -7.69
N SER A 176 2.18 -14.82 -6.99
CA SER A 176 2.66 -14.53 -5.64
C SER A 176 2.20 -15.57 -4.63
N ASP A 177 0.93 -16.00 -4.71
CA ASP A 177 0.36 -17.03 -3.84
C ASP A 177 0.97 -18.43 -4.12
N GLU A 178 1.14 -18.79 -5.40
CA GLU A 178 1.79 -20.04 -5.81
C GLU A 178 3.28 -20.09 -5.43
N ALA A 179 3.97 -18.97 -5.55
CA ALA A 179 5.34 -18.81 -5.14
C ALA A 179 5.52 -18.95 -3.63
N TYR A 180 4.57 -18.44 -2.85
CA TYR A 180 4.53 -18.61 -1.39
C TYR A 180 4.27 -20.07 -1.01
N ASP A 181 3.31 -20.73 -1.66
CA ASP A 181 2.92 -22.11 -1.36
C ASP A 181 4.00 -23.14 -1.79
N LYS A 182 4.75 -22.85 -2.86
CA LYS A 182 5.82 -23.72 -3.38
C LYS A 182 7.19 -23.46 -2.75
N GLY A 183 7.32 -22.45 -1.87
CA GLY A 183 8.60 -22.06 -1.28
C GLY A 183 9.58 -21.65 -2.38
N LEU A 184 9.48 -20.45 -2.92
CA LEU A 184 10.39 -19.91 -3.94
C LEU A 184 11.84 -20.20 -3.59
N LYS A 185 12.51 -20.97 -4.42
CA LYS A 185 13.93 -21.21 -4.28
C LYS A 185 14.64 -19.85 -4.38
N ARG A 186 15.47 -19.55 -3.39
CA ARG A 186 16.25 -18.30 -3.23
C ARG A 186 16.92 -17.80 -4.53
N GLY A 187 17.13 -18.68 -5.52
CA GLY A 187 17.78 -18.35 -6.78
C GLY A 187 16.90 -17.74 -7.88
N GLU A 188 15.59 -17.83 -7.80
CA GLU A 188 14.71 -17.37 -8.92
C GLU A 188 14.51 -15.86 -8.91
N ASN A 189 14.35 -15.23 -7.73
CA ASN A 189 14.26 -13.77 -7.63
C ASN A 189 15.60 -13.07 -7.89
N LEU A 190 16.72 -13.71 -7.59
CA LEU A 190 18.05 -13.13 -7.81
C LEU A 190 18.39 -12.93 -9.29
N LYS A 191 17.78 -13.71 -10.19
CA LYS A 191 17.97 -13.58 -11.65
C LYS A 191 17.24 -12.39 -12.28
N LYS A 192 16.35 -11.73 -11.52
CA LYS A 192 15.50 -10.65 -12.03
C LYS A 192 16.18 -9.28 -12.02
N VAL A 193 17.32 -9.14 -11.37
CA VAL A 193 17.96 -7.85 -11.16
C VAL A 193 19.47 -7.92 -11.32
N LYS A 194 20.05 -6.78 -11.71
CA LYS A 194 21.50 -6.54 -11.81
C LYS A 194 21.87 -5.38 -10.90
N LEU A 195 23.03 -5.49 -10.26
CA LEU A 195 23.66 -4.37 -9.57
C LEU A 195 24.36 -3.47 -10.58
N VAL A 196 24.10 -2.19 -10.55
CA VAL A 196 24.69 -1.17 -11.42
C VAL A 196 26.14 -0.95 -11.01
N THR A 197 27.03 -1.04 -11.99
CA THR A 197 28.49 -0.78 -11.82
C THR A 197 28.85 0.64 -12.25
N ALA A 198 30.03 1.12 -11.88
CA ALA A 198 30.57 2.40 -12.35
C ALA A 198 30.67 2.46 -13.89
N GLU A 199 30.97 1.31 -14.55
CA GLU A 199 31.00 1.21 -16.00
C GLU A 199 29.62 1.39 -16.62
N ASP A 200 28.58 0.79 -16.03
CA ASP A 200 27.19 0.96 -16.48
C ASP A 200 26.75 2.42 -16.40
N VAL A 201 27.11 3.12 -15.32
CA VAL A 201 26.82 4.56 -15.14
C VAL A 201 27.54 5.39 -16.21
N SER A 202 28.84 5.14 -16.45
CA SER A 202 29.62 5.89 -17.44
C SER A 202 29.08 5.73 -18.87
N LYS A 203 28.51 4.57 -19.18
CA LYS A 203 27.90 4.26 -20.49
C LYS A 203 26.43 4.66 -20.59
N ASN A 204 25.83 5.21 -19.54
CA ASN A 204 24.37 5.43 -19.45
C ASN A 204 23.57 4.19 -19.88
N ALA A 205 23.96 3.01 -19.37
CA ALA A 205 23.44 1.73 -19.83
C ALA A 205 21.98 1.47 -19.43
N PHE A 206 21.43 2.21 -18.46
CA PHE A 206 20.09 2.02 -17.92
C PHE A 206 19.32 3.33 -17.79
N ASP A 207 18.00 3.27 -18.00
CA ASP A 207 17.09 4.38 -17.75
C ASP A 207 16.69 4.42 -16.25
N PRO A 208 16.45 5.60 -15.66
CA PRO A 208 15.94 5.69 -14.28
C PRO A 208 14.67 4.85 -14.02
N SER A 209 13.84 4.59 -15.04
CA SER A 209 12.66 3.74 -14.92
C SER A 209 13.00 2.25 -14.73
N ASP A 210 14.24 1.83 -14.99
CA ASP A 210 14.67 0.45 -14.78
C ASP A 210 15.07 0.20 -13.32
N VAL A 211 15.32 1.26 -12.56
CA VAL A 211 15.73 1.17 -11.16
C VAL A 211 14.63 0.53 -10.33
N VAL A 212 15.03 -0.51 -9.56
CA VAL A 212 14.16 -1.21 -8.62
C VAL A 212 14.71 -1.16 -7.20
N LEU A 213 13.82 -1.23 -6.23
CA LEU A 213 14.18 -1.45 -4.83
C LEU A 213 13.57 -2.75 -4.33
N PRO A 214 14.27 -3.48 -3.45
CA PRO A 214 13.72 -4.70 -2.86
C PRO A 214 12.57 -4.36 -1.90
N VAL A 215 11.49 -5.12 -1.99
CA VAL A 215 10.55 -5.31 -0.90
C VAL A 215 11.21 -6.31 0.04
N PRO A 216 11.54 -5.96 1.30
CA PRO A 216 12.39 -6.78 2.16
C PRO A 216 11.92 -8.22 2.31
N GLY A 217 12.85 -9.17 2.28
CA GLY A 217 12.58 -10.60 2.43
C GLY A 217 13.86 -11.42 2.39
N HIS A 218 13.72 -12.74 2.58
CA HIS A 218 14.89 -13.63 2.66
C HIS A 218 15.53 -13.96 1.29
N ALA A 219 14.83 -13.67 0.17
CA ALA A 219 15.25 -14.03 -1.19
C ALA A 219 15.48 -12.82 -2.10
N VAL A 220 15.90 -11.69 -1.55
CA VAL A 220 16.25 -10.47 -2.28
C VAL A 220 17.70 -10.07 -2.02
N ILE A 221 18.30 -9.38 -2.99
CA ILE A 221 19.53 -8.60 -2.79
C ILE A 221 19.18 -7.14 -2.54
N TYR A 222 20.06 -6.47 -1.86
CA TYR A 222 19.91 -5.05 -1.51
C TYR A 222 20.85 -4.18 -2.35
N PRO A 223 20.50 -2.92 -2.64
CA PRO A 223 21.40 -2.01 -3.31
C PRO A 223 22.66 -1.76 -2.46
N SER A 224 23.78 -1.47 -3.11
CA SER A 224 25.07 -1.23 -2.44
C SER A 224 25.46 0.24 -2.34
N TRP A 225 24.64 1.17 -2.88
CA TRP A 225 24.89 2.60 -2.72
C TRP A 225 24.88 3.00 -1.24
N ALA A 226 25.73 3.96 -0.90
CA ALA A 226 25.87 4.44 0.46
C ALA A 226 25.06 5.71 0.73
N VAL A 227 24.37 5.78 1.87
CA VAL A 227 23.68 6.97 2.37
C VAL A 227 24.35 7.41 3.67
N THR A 228 24.81 8.66 3.69
CA THR A 228 25.30 9.30 4.93
C THR A 228 24.13 9.99 5.59
N LYS A 229 23.81 9.63 6.82
CA LYS A 229 22.85 10.35 7.64
C LYS A 229 23.55 11.48 8.38
N ALA A 230 23.01 12.68 8.19
CA ALA A 230 23.50 13.88 8.88
C ALA A 230 22.72 14.15 10.18
N ASP A 231 22.44 13.10 10.96
CA ASP A 231 21.71 13.22 12.23
C ASP A 231 22.66 12.97 13.41
N GLY A 232 23.30 14.05 13.90
CA GLY A 232 24.07 13.99 15.12
C GLY A 232 25.57 13.74 14.96
N GLU A 233 26.27 13.48 16.05
CA GLU A 233 27.73 13.47 16.19
C GLU A 233 28.49 12.40 15.38
N ASP A 234 27.80 11.39 14.81
CA ASP A 234 28.40 10.35 13.98
C ASP A 234 27.86 10.39 12.55
N ASP A 235 28.71 10.79 11.62
CA ASP A 235 28.47 10.77 10.17
C ASP A 235 28.49 9.32 9.64
N LYS A 236 27.47 8.54 10.03
CA LYS A 236 27.39 7.12 9.73
C LYS A 236 26.92 6.90 8.29
N THR A 237 27.82 6.34 7.50
CA THR A 237 27.48 5.89 6.14
C THR A 237 26.92 4.48 6.17
N LEU A 238 25.71 4.29 5.61
CA LEU A 238 25.01 3.03 5.53
C LEU A 238 24.86 2.60 4.07
N ASP A 239 25.13 1.34 3.78
CA ASP A 239 24.71 0.75 2.51
C ASP A 239 23.19 0.51 2.47
N GLY A 240 22.66 0.16 1.30
CA GLY A 240 21.22 -0.03 1.15
C GLY A 240 20.65 -1.08 2.10
N LYS A 241 21.37 -2.19 2.38
CA LYS A 241 20.93 -3.23 3.32
C LYS A 241 20.88 -2.69 4.74
N ALA A 242 21.96 -2.03 5.18
CA ALA A 242 22.03 -1.42 6.51
C ALA A 242 20.95 -0.36 6.72
N LEU A 243 20.61 0.42 5.67
CA LEU A 243 19.52 1.38 5.74
C LEU A 243 18.16 0.73 5.99
N PHE A 244 17.84 -0.39 5.30
CA PHE A 244 16.60 -1.13 5.57
C PHE A 244 16.55 -1.64 7.01
N HIS A 245 17.64 -2.23 7.50
CA HIS A 245 17.74 -2.75 8.87
C HIS A 245 17.64 -1.64 9.92
N GLU A 246 18.31 -0.52 9.69
CA GLU A 246 18.29 0.60 10.62
C GLU A 246 16.91 1.24 10.72
N LEU A 247 16.24 1.46 9.58
CA LEU A 247 14.87 2.01 9.59
C LEU A 247 13.88 1.09 10.30
N ALA A 248 14.04 -0.24 10.16
CA ALA A 248 13.21 -1.21 10.86
C ALA A 248 13.52 -1.26 12.37
N MET A 249 14.79 -1.25 12.73
CA MET A 249 15.24 -1.38 14.12
C MET A 249 14.98 -0.13 14.95
N ASN A 250 15.36 1.04 14.45
CA ASN A 250 15.31 2.28 15.24
C ASN A 250 13.88 2.73 15.53
N LYS A 251 12.96 2.54 14.60
CA LYS A 251 11.58 3.00 14.78
C LYS A 251 10.68 1.92 15.41
N ASP A 252 10.77 0.70 14.90
CA ASP A 252 9.79 -0.34 15.19
C ASP A 252 10.39 -1.48 16.03
N GLY A 253 11.70 -1.47 16.28
CA GLY A 253 12.43 -2.50 17.00
C GLY A 253 12.44 -3.85 16.28
N VAL A 254 12.20 -3.85 14.95
CA VAL A 254 12.13 -5.05 14.12
C VAL A 254 13.52 -5.36 13.56
N ASP A 255 14.03 -6.55 13.91
CA ASP A 255 15.19 -7.12 13.24
C ASP A 255 14.71 -7.93 12.03
N LEU A 256 15.14 -7.56 10.83
CA LEU A 256 14.71 -8.24 9.60
C LEU A 256 15.35 -9.63 9.42
N GLU A 257 16.42 -9.93 10.13
CA GLU A 257 17.13 -11.23 10.07
C GLU A 257 16.75 -12.15 11.22
N LEU A 258 16.51 -11.59 12.41
CA LEU A 258 16.23 -12.36 13.62
C LEU A 258 14.73 -12.42 13.92
N THR A 259 14.25 -13.63 14.12
CA THR A 259 12.87 -13.86 14.57
C THR A 259 12.86 -14.00 16.09
N LYS A 260 12.06 -13.17 16.78
CA LYS A 260 11.93 -13.15 18.25
C LYS A 260 10.96 -14.22 18.79
N HIS A 261 10.40 -15.06 17.93
CA HIS A 261 9.43 -16.12 18.27
C HIS A 261 9.51 -17.29 17.28
N SER A 262 8.89 -18.41 17.62
CA SER A 262 8.91 -19.66 16.82
C SER A 262 7.84 -19.73 15.73
N ILE A 263 6.93 -18.72 15.64
CA ILE A 263 5.79 -18.78 14.72
C ILE A 263 6.22 -18.38 13.32
N MET A 264 6.34 -19.36 12.44
CA MET A 264 6.83 -19.16 11.08
C MET A 264 5.97 -18.20 10.26
N GLU A 265 4.64 -18.23 10.42
CA GLU A 265 3.73 -17.32 9.69
C GLU A 265 3.98 -15.84 9.96
N PHE A 266 4.58 -15.50 11.10
CA PHE A 266 4.92 -14.13 11.50
C PHE A 266 6.42 -13.85 11.45
N SER A 267 7.20 -14.68 10.76
CA SER A 267 8.64 -14.53 10.59
C SER A 267 9.00 -14.04 9.20
N MET A 268 9.95 -13.12 9.08
CA MET A 268 10.51 -12.68 7.79
C MET A 268 11.07 -13.84 6.96
N ARG A 269 11.43 -14.96 7.59
CA ARG A 269 11.89 -16.18 6.90
C ARG A 269 10.82 -16.82 6.00
N SER A 270 9.55 -16.52 6.22
CA SER A 270 8.43 -17.00 5.39
C SER A 270 8.08 -16.06 4.24
N TYR A 271 8.75 -14.91 4.14
CA TYR A 271 8.48 -13.91 3.11
C TYR A 271 9.69 -13.77 2.19
N PRO A 272 9.61 -14.24 0.94
CA PRO A 272 10.74 -14.19 0.01
C PRO A 272 11.15 -12.76 -0.34
N GLY A 273 10.22 -11.81 -0.25
CA GLY A 273 10.41 -10.48 -0.79
C GLY A 273 10.21 -10.45 -2.31
N ASP A 274 10.36 -9.28 -2.89
CA ASP A 274 10.22 -9.04 -4.33
C ASP A 274 10.97 -7.76 -4.71
N TYR A 275 10.94 -7.38 -5.99
CA TYR A 275 11.49 -6.12 -6.46
C TYR A 275 10.37 -5.24 -7.04
N ARG A 276 10.42 -3.94 -6.71
CA ARG A 276 9.47 -2.95 -7.19
C ARG A 276 10.20 -1.80 -7.87
N ARG A 277 9.77 -1.43 -9.06
CA ARG A 277 10.29 -0.25 -9.78
C ARG A 277 10.17 0.99 -8.90
N LEU A 278 11.25 1.75 -8.82
CA LEU A 278 11.31 2.98 -8.02
C LEU A 278 10.45 4.08 -8.63
N PHE A 279 10.43 4.14 -9.97
CA PHE A 279 9.69 5.15 -10.72
C PHE A 279 8.56 4.52 -11.53
N LEU A 280 7.53 5.31 -11.71
CA LEU A 280 6.32 4.95 -12.44
C LEU A 280 6.01 6.04 -13.46
N LYS A 281 5.92 5.67 -14.73
CA LYS A 281 5.43 6.52 -15.81
C LYS A 281 4.03 6.03 -16.21
N PRO A 282 2.97 6.85 -16.03
CA PRO A 282 1.65 6.50 -16.54
C PRO A 282 1.69 6.48 -18.08
N LYS A 283 1.08 5.46 -18.70
CA LYS A 283 0.95 5.38 -20.16
C LYS A 283 -0.36 6.04 -20.60
N ASP A 284 -0.38 6.62 -21.79
CA ASP A 284 -1.59 7.21 -22.41
C ASP A 284 -2.29 8.23 -21.49
N LEU A 285 -1.50 9.11 -20.84
CA LEU A 285 -2.07 10.11 -19.95
C LEU A 285 -2.73 11.24 -20.75
N GLU A 286 -4.04 11.37 -20.56
CA GLU A 286 -4.86 12.44 -21.08
C GLU A 286 -5.47 13.24 -19.93
N CYS A 287 -5.57 14.57 -20.12
CA CYS A 287 -6.19 15.46 -19.15
C CYS A 287 -7.18 16.39 -19.88
N GLU A 288 -8.41 16.34 -19.46
CA GLU A 288 -9.49 17.20 -19.95
C GLU A 288 -10.06 18.03 -18.80
N PHE A 289 -10.19 19.35 -19.01
CA PHE A 289 -10.82 20.22 -18.05
C PHE A 289 -12.26 20.51 -18.46
N MET A 290 -13.19 20.38 -17.53
CA MET A 290 -14.61 20.67 -17.75
C MET A 290 -15.15 21.59 -16.66
N ARG A 291 -16.05 22.51 -17.05
CA ARG A 291 -16.74 23.38 -16.12
C ARG A 291 -18.15 22.86 -15.84
N TYR A 292 -18.59 23.00 -14.60
CA TYR A 292 -19.91 22.56 -14.15
C TYR A 292 -20.42 23.45 -13.01
N ASP A 293 -21.74 23.39 -12.72
CA ASP A 293 -22.35 24.21 -11.69
C ASP A 293 -22.86 23.42 -10.48
N ASP A 294 -23.33 22.18 -10.70
CA ASP A 294 -23.92 21.36 -9.64
C ASP A 294 -22.95 20.26 -9.21
N PRO A 295 -22.45 20.29 -7.96
CA PRO A 295 -21.53 19.28 -7.44
C PRO A 295 -22.16 17.87 -7.31
N LYS A 296 -23.47 17.73 -7.46
CA LYS A 296 -24.18 16.46 -7.39
C LYS A 296 -24.32 15.76 -8.76
N ILE A 297 -23.89 16.40 -9.83
CA ILE A 297 -23.96 15.80 -11.17
C ILE A 297 -22.79 14.86 -11.36
N ASP A 298 -23.07 13.64 -11.81
CA ASP A 298 -22.06 12.69 -12.25
C ASP A 298 -21.39 13.18 -13.53
N LEU A 299 -20.12 13.61 -13.39
CA LEU A 299 -19.32 14.14 -14.50
C LEU A 299 -18.80 13.02 -15.41
N LEU A 300 -18.69 11.79 -14.90
CA LEU A 300 -18.23 10.61 -15.61
C LEU A 300 -19.31 9.55 -15.61
N LYS A 301 -19.51 8.92 -16.78
CA LYS A 301 -20.37 7.72 -16.89
C LYS A 301 -19.51 6.50 -16.56
N THR A 302 -20.03 5.63 -15.70
CA THR A 302 -19.41 4.34 -15.40
C THR A 302 -19.75 3.32 -16.49
N ASP A 303 -18.97 2.23 -16.55
CA ASP A 303 -19.30 1.09 -17.45
C ASP A 303 -20.67 0.49 -17.12
N MET A 304 -21.09 0.53 -15.85
CA MET A 304 -22.42 0.12 -15.41
C MET A 304 -23.52 1.02 -15.99
N ASP A 305 -23.32 2.33 -16.05
CA ASP A 305 -24.28 3.26 -16.65
C ASP A 305 -24.44 2.97 -18.14
N ALA A 306 -23.33 2.69 -18.83
CA ALA A 306 -23.36 2.29 -20.24
C ALA A 306 -24.09 0.94 -20.44
N PHE A 307 -23.86 -0.02 -19.53
CA PHE A 307 -24.50 -1.33 -19.57
C PHE A 307 -26.02 -1.24 -19.30
N VAL A 308 -26.43 -0.47 -18.30
CA VAL A 308 -27.84 -0.25 -17.96
C VAL A 308 -28.56 0.43 -19.12
N LYS A 309 -27.95 1.49 -19.71
CA LYS A 309 -28.53 2.13 -20.93
C LYS A 309 -28.65 1.17 -22.10
N LYS A 310 -27.69 0.28 -22.33
CA LYS A 310 -27.75 -0.72 -23.39
C LYS A 310 -28.86 -1.75 -23.16
N LYS A 311 -29.13 -2.11 -21.91
CA LYS A 311 -30.20 -3.02 -21.52
C LYS A 311 -31.57 -2.37 -21.62
N MET A 312 -31.71 -1.07 -21.30
CA MET A 312 -32.93 -0.29 -21.40
C MET A 312 -33.30 0.05 -22.85
N LYS A 313 -32.32 0.23 -23.76
CA LYS A 313 -32.59 0.41 -25.21
C LYS A 313 -33.21 -0.82 -25.92
N ASN A 314 -33.14 -2.00 -25.28
CA ASN A 314 -33.78 -3.20 -25.77
C ASN A 314 -35.22 -3.37 -25.26
N THR A 315 -35.73 -2.47 -24.43
CA THR A 315 -37.10 -2.41 -23.92
C THR A 315 -37.63 -0.99 -24.08
N ASP A 316 -38.19 -0.72 -25.24
CA ASP A 316 -39.08 0.41 -25.64
C ASP A 316 -38.75 1.85 -25.16
N LYS A 317 -38.64 2.72 -26.19
CA LYS A 317 -38.97 4.15 -26.36
C LYS A 317 -38.16 5.20 -25.61
N ASP A 318 -37.50 5.98 -26.45
CA ASP A 318 -37.34 7.45 -26.43
C ASP A 318 -37.46 8.18 -25.08
N ASP A 319 -36.34 8.29 -24.37
CA ASP A 319 -36.06 9.51 -23.61
C ASP A 319 -34.61 9.96 -23.90
N ASP A 320 -34.52 10.94 -24.79
CA ASP A 320 -33.27 11.55 -25.26
C ASP A 320 -32.81 12.57 -24.25
N GLY A 321 -32.51 12.07 -23.03
CA GLY A 321 -31.98 12.83 -21.92
C GLY A 321 -30.46 12.86 -21.84
N ASP A 322 -29.73 12.71 -22.96
CA ASP A 322 -28.30 12.97 -23.03
C ASP A 322 -28.04 14.49 -22.96
N LYS A 323 -28.19 15.07 -21.76
CA LYS A 323 -27.63 16.39 -21.49
C LYS A 323 -26.10 16.26 -21.62
N LYS A 324 -25.60 16.53 -22.83
CA LYS A 324 -24.18 16.84 -23.02
C LYS A 324 -23.82 17.92 -22.02
N VAL A 325 -22.95 17.58 -21.07
CA VAL A 325 -22.33 18.56 -20.15
C VAL A 325 -21.25 19.31 -20.91
N GLU A 326 -21.62 19.96 -22.02
CA GLU A 326 -20.85 21.00 -22.66
C GLU A 326 -21.45 22.35 -22.29
N LYS A 327 -21.31 22.74 -21.03
CA LYS A 327 -21.54 24.15 -20.65
C LYS A 327 -20.21 24.89 -20.54
N LYS A 328 -19.89 25.63 -21.58
CA LYS A 328 -18.90 26.72 -21.49
C LYS A 328 -19.44 27.76 -20.50
N GLY A 329 -19.05 27.69 -19.22
CA GLY A 329 -19.41 28.72 -18.28
C GLY A 329 -19.72 28.33 -16.83
N GLY A 330 -19.57 27.06 -16.41
CA GLY A 330 -19.83 26.68 -15.01
C GLY A 330 -18.84 27.30 -14.02
N LYS A 331 -19.30 27.52 -12.76
CA LYS A 331 -18.52 28.13 -11.66
C LYS A 331 -17.44 27.20 -11.12
N LEU A 332 -17.67 25.89 -11.21
CA LEU A 332 -16.75 24.85 -10.72
C LEU A 332 -15.92 24.30 -11.89
N LEU A 333 -14.70 23.87 -11.59
CA LEU A 333 -13.78 23.28 -12.54
C LEU A 333 -13.41 21.86 -12.10
N ALA A 334 -13.59 20.90 -12.98
CA ALA A 334 -13.11 19.53 -12.81
C ALA A 334 -12.00 19.21 -13.80
N ALA A 335 -11.06 18.35 -13.38
CA ALA A 335 -10.07 17.73 -14.25
C ALA A 335 -10.39 16.23 -14.37
N LYS A 336 -10.63 15.79 -15.60
CA LYS A 336 -10.75 14.37 -15.95
C LYS A 336 -9.38 13.86 -16.39
N LEU A 337 -8.90 12.83 -15.72
CA LEU A 337 -7.63 12.19 -16.04
C LEU A 337 -7.88 10.77 -16.53
N SER A 338 -7.28 10.40 -17.66
CA SER A 338 -7.30 9.06 -18.22
C SER A 338 -5.86 8.59 -18.42
N PHE A 339 -5.50 7.42 -17.87
CA PHE A 339 -4.16 6.86 -18.00
C PHE A 339 -4.16 5.35 -17.73
N LYS A 340 -3.11 4.68 -18.21
CA LYS A 340 -2.88 3.25 -17.96
C LYS A 340 -1.73 3.06 -16.96
N LEU A 341 -1.92 2.13 -16.03
CA LEU A 341 -0.92 1.71 -15.06
C LEU A 341 -0.72 0.21 -15.13
N GLY A 342 0.52 -0.23 -14.95
CA GLY A 342 0.82 -1.64 -14.73
C GLY A 342 0.22 -2.13 -13.41
N ALA A 343 0.09 -3.44 -13.26
CA ALA A 343 -0.41 -4.07 -12.04
C ALA A 343 0.46 -3.72 -10.83
N GLY A 344 -0.15 -3.64 -9.64
CA GLY A 344 0.54 -3.27 -8.39
C GLY A 344 0.87 -1.79 -8.23
N ASN A 345 0.54 -0.94 -9.20
CA ASN A 345 0.71 0.51 -9.12
C ASN A 345 -0.57 1.18 -8.59
N TYR A 346 -0.41 2.38 -8.02
CA TYR A 346 -1.50 3.09 -7.33
C TYR A 346 -1.85 4.40 -8.04
N ALA A 347 -3.03 4.46 -8.63
CA ALA A 347 -3.54 5.68 -9.28
C ALA A 347 -3.60 6.88 -8.30
N THR A 348 -3.91 6.60 -7.03
CA THR A 348 -3.93 7.62 -5.97
C THR A 348 -2.56 8.30 -5.76
N MET A 349 -1.46 7.62 -6.07
CA MET A 349 -0.12 8.21 -5.98
C MET A 349 0.15 9.17 -7.14
N ILE A 350 -0.36 8.85 -8.34
CA ILE A 350 -0.33 9.78 -9.48
C ILE A 350 -1.16 11.04 -9.17
N LEU A 351 -2.38 10.85 -8.67
CA LEU A 351 -3.26 11.97 -8.30
C LEU A 351 -2.61 12.85 -7.23
N ARG A 352 -2.02 12.25 -6.19
CA ARG A 352 -1.30 12.98 -5.13
C ARG A 352 -0.16 13.81 -5.70
N GLU A 353 0.61 13.25 -6.62
CA GLU A 353 1.73 13.97 -7.24
C GLU A 353 1.25 15.13 -8.11
N LEU A 354 0.16 14.96 -8.84
CA LEU A 354 -0.42 16.00 -9.69
C LEU A 354 -1.06 17.14 -8.88
N THR A 355 -1.81 16.79 -7.83
CA THR A 355 -2.56 17.77 -7.05
C THR A 355 -1.75 18.38 -5.91
N LYS A 356 -0.63 17.74 -5.52
CA LYS A 356 0.15 18.08 -4.32
C LYS A 356 -0.69 18.02 -3.02
N ALA A 357 -1.88 17.42 -3.07
CA ALA A 357 -2.76 17.29 -1.94
C ALA A 357 -2.22 16.31 -0.91
N GLN A 358 -2.40 16.63 0.37
CA GLN A 358 -2.11 15.68 1.45
C GLN A 358 -3.17 14.58 1.47
N ALA A 359 -2.81 13.37 1.89
CA ALA A 359 -3.70 12.21 1.91
C ALA A 359 -5.02 12.41 2.67
N ARG A 360 -5.12 13.44 3.53
CA ARG A 360 -6.33 13.81 4.28
C ARG A 360 -7.36 14.55 3.45
N GLU A 361 -6.96 15.29 2.44
CA GLU A 361 -7.88 16.15 1.66
C GLU A 361 -8.79 15.34 0.74
N TYR A 362 -8.35 14.12 0.32
CA TYR A 362 -9.18 13.23 -0.49
C TYR A 362 -10.31 12.51 0.26
N SER A 363 -10.26 12.49 1.61
CA SER A 363 -11.27 11.80 2.43
C SER A 363 -12.43 12.68 2.89
N SER A 364 -12.34 14.01 2.72
CA SER A 364 -13.34 14.96 3.22
C SER A 364 -14.54 15.18 2.30
N HIS A 365 -14.48 14.73 1.04
CA HIS A 365 -15.57 14.92 0.07
C HIS A 365 -16.52 13.71 -0.08
N GLU A 366 -16.26 12.58 0.58
CA GLU A 366 -17.16 11.42 0.54
C GLU A 366 -18.24 11.38 1.64
N ASN A 367 -18.22 12.31 2.59
CA ASN A 367 -19.20 12.40 3.67
C ASN A 367 -20.07 13.67 3.57
N GLY A 368 -20.68 13.89 2.41
CA GLY A 368 -21.90 14.69 2.34
C GLY A 368 -23.09 13.78 2.68
N ASP A 369 -23.63 13.98 3.88
CA ASP A 369 -24.84 13.40 4.44
C ASP A 369 -25.75 12.61 3.47
N LYS A 370 -25.94 11.34 3.78
CA LYS A 370 -27.22 10.64 3.65
C LYS A 370 -27.48 9.82 4.91
#